data_5209139ec0dc879c4d2d9de944d457ec
#
_entry.id   5209139ec0dc879c4d2d9de944d457ec
#
_cell.length_a   1.000
_cell.length_b   1.000
_cell.length_c   1.000
_cell.angle_alpha   90.00
_cell.angle_beta   90.00
_cell.angle_gamma   90.00
#
_symmetry.space_group_name_H-M   'P 1'
#
loop_
_entity.id
_entity.type
_entity.pdbx_description
1 polymer ?
#
loop_
_entity_poly.entity_id
_entity_poly.type
_entity_poly.pdbx_seq_one_letter_code
_entity_poly.pdbx_strand_id
1 'polypeptide(L)'
;MRGKGEKMNMSTTKRYQDILQELSKTPREDVVKFRNKYEEALNEFLELKEVYTIASKKSSLEEIKNNTAKPLCALNHKKLPTIWFFSEREFAQDFVNHFRLIKDEVEYIRVLKGEEIIEAIKYGVFNGIYQFSIDEGKCTMVMVPYDLLNIHFNKVGKENFLEKNQYELMILFTMMKFYGKVIYAIESDELNDNGNYKLAYDRSGIINLFENKDDANTHKYDIGYGRKEVKALNIIEFRNIINSIENEKENIKIEIKE
;
A
#
# COMPACT_ATOMS: atom_id res chain seq x y z
N MET A 1 -9.60 14.27 -50.22
CA MET A 1 -8.83 14.74 -49.03
C MET A 1 -9.54 14.27 -47.79
N ARG A 2 -8.98 13.27 -47.11
CA ARG A 2 -9.53 12.76 -45.84
C ARG A 2 -8.81 13.52 -44.73
N GLY A 3 -9.59 14.27 -43.94
CA GLY A 3 -9.09 15.00 -42.79
C GLY A 3 -8.48 14.03 -41.78
N LYS A 4 -7.20 14.21 -41.47
CA LYS A 4 -6.55 13.62 -40.30
C LYS A 4 -7.20 14.24 -39.07
N GLY A 5 -8.00 13.45 -38.36
CA GLY A 5 -8.51 13.85 -37.07
C GLY A 5 -7.34 14.13 -36.13
N GLU A 6 -7.21 15.36 -35.68
CA GLU A 6 -6.36 15.76 -34.59
C GLU A 6 -6.76 14.93 -33.36
N LYS A 7 -5.92 13.99 -32.95
CA LYS A 7 -5.99 13.39 -31.62
C LYS A 7 -5.74 14.53 -30.63
N MET A 8 -6.80 15.08 -30.07
CA MET A 8 -6.72 16.01 -28.95
C MET A 8 -5.91 15.33 -27.86
N ASN A 9 -4.72 15.84 -27.55
CA ASN A 9 -3.91 15.42 -26.42
C ASN A 9 -4.66 15.78 -25.14
N MET A 10 -5.44 14.85 -24.63
CA MET A 10 -6.11 14.97 -23.35
C MET A 10 -5.06 15.03 -22.24
N SER A 11 -5.20 15.96 -21.28
CA SER A 11 -4.28 15.98 -20.13
C SER A 11 -4.41 14.67 -19.35
N THR A 12 -3.32 14.19 -18.75
CA THR A 12 -3.30 12.96 -17.94
C THR A 12 -4.35 13.01 -16.83
N THR A 13 -4.51 14.17 -16.19
CA THR A 13 -5.52 14.37 -15.14
C THR A 13 -6.94 14.18 -15.65
N LYS A 14 -7.27 14.75 -16.83
CA LYS A 14 -8.60 14.59 -17.41
C LYS A 14 -8.88 13.13 -17.75
N ARG A 15 -7.92 12.44 -18.33
CA ARG A 15 -8.02 11.00 -18.62
C ARG A 15 -8.27 10.19 -17.36
N TYR A 16 -7.52 10.46 -16.28
CA TYR A 16 -7.70 9.82 -14.99
C TYR A 16 -9.13 10.03 -14.44
N GLN A 17 -9.64 11.26 -14.48
CA GLN A 17 -11.00 11.58 -14.03
C GLN A 17 -12.08 10.87 -14.85
N ASP A 18 -11.92 10.79 -16.16
CA ASP A 18 -12.84 10.06 -17.04
C ASP A 18 -12.88 8.56 -16.66
N ILE A 19 -11.73 7.95 -16.36
CA ILE A 19 -11.62 6.57 -15.88
C ILE A 19 -12.32 6.39 -14.53
N LEU A 20 -12.12 7.30 -13.58
CA LEU A 20 -12.81 7.25 -12.28
C LEU A 20 -14.34 7.34 -12.46
N GLN A 21 -14.80 8.18 -13.37
CA GLN A 21 -16.23 8.30 -13.66
C GLN A 21 -16.78 7.01 -14.28
N GLU A 22 -16.04 6.36 -15.18
CA GLU A 22 -16.43 5.07 -15.75
C GLU A 22 -16.42 3.97 -14.67
N LEU A 23 -15.40 3.93 -13.82
CA LEU A 23 -15.31 2.98 -12.72
C LEU A 23 -16.49 3.12 -11.76
N SER A 24 -16.89 4.35 -11.42
CA SER A 24 -18.01 4.61 -10.53
C SER A 24 -19.36 4.12 -11.09
N LYS A 25 -19.49 4.01 -12.43
CA LYS A 25 -20.66 3.50 -13.13
C LYS A 25 -20.59 2.00 -13.40
N THR A 26 -19.44 1.36 -13.19
CA THR A 26 -19.26 -0.07 -13.44
C THR A 26 -19.88 -0.87 -12.30
N PRO A 27 -20.82 -1.78 -12.55
CA PRO A 27 -21.42 -2.62 -11.53
C PRO A 27 -20.35 -3.50 -10.85
N ARG A 28 -20.40 -3.58 -9.51
CA ARG A 28 -19.45 -4.41 -8.74
C ARG A 28 -19.66 -5.90 -8.96
N GLU A 29 -20.84 -6.30 -9.39
CA GLU A 29 -21.21 -7.67 -9.75
C GLU A 29 -20.49 -8.14 -11.01
N ASP A 30 -20.12 -7.23 -11.91
CA ASP A 30 -19.23 -7.49 -13.04
C ASP A 30 -17.77 -7.40 -12.58
N VAL A 31 -17.35 -8.40 -11.80
CA VAL A 31 -16.05 -8.43 -11.12
C VAL A 31 -14.89 -8.21 -12.10
N VAL A 32 -14.93 -8.85 -13.27
CA VAL A 32 -13.86 -8.75 -14.28
C VAL A 32 -13.76 -7.33 -14.82
N LYS A 33 -14.88 -6.75 -15.22
CA LYS A 33 -14.90 -5.38 -15.76
C LYS A 33 -14.51 -4.35 -14.70
N PHE A 34 -15.02 -4.52 -13.47
CA PHE A 34 -14.68 -3.66 -12.35
C PHE A 34 -13.17 -3.71 -12.05
N ARG A 35 -12.58 -4.92 -11.97
CA ARG A 35 -11.15 -5.10 -11.71
C ARG A 35 -10.30 -4.44 -12.80
N ASN A 36 -10.60 -4.67 -14.06
CA ASN A 36 -9.86 -4.06 -15.18
C ASN A 36 -9.90 -2.53 -15.12
N LYS A 37 -11.06 -1.94 -14.81
CA LYS A 37 -11.19 -0.48 -14.67
C LYS A 37 -10.48 0.05 -13.42
N TYR A 38 -10.48 -0.71 -12.34
CA TYR A 38 -9.74 -0.39 -11.13
C TYR A 38 -8.22 -0.38 -11.41
N GLU A 39 -7.69 -1.41 -12.05
CA GLU A 39 -6.27 -1.47 -12.44
C GLU A 39 -5.88 -0.35 -13.41
N GLU A 40 -6.76 0.01 -14.36
CA GLU A 40 -6.56 1.15 -15.25
C GLU A 40 -6.45 2.46 -14.44
N ALA A 41 -7.35 2.67 -13.47
CA ALA A 41 -7.33 3.85 -12.60
C ALA A 41 -6.05 3.93 -11.75
N LEU A 42 -5.57 2.80 -11.20
CA LEU A 42 -4.31 2.74 -10.45
C LEU A 42 -3.11 3.12 -11.32
N ASN A 43 -3.04 2.59 -12.54
CA ASN A 43 -1.97 2.91 -13.47
C ASN A 43 -1.95 4.40 -13.83
N GLU A 44 -3.11 4.98 -14.18
CA GLU A 44 -3.20 6.40 -14.52
C GLU A 44 -2.94 7.32 -13.33
N PHE A 45 -3.29 6.90 -12.10
CA PHE A 45 -2.94 7.64 -10.89
C PHE A 45 -1.42 7.78 -10.74
N LEU A 46 -0.67 6.70 -10.97
CA LEU A 46 0.79 6.71 -10.89
C LEU A 46 1.47 7.49 -12.03
N GLU A 47 0.75 7.78 -13.12
CA GLU A 47 1.24 8.60 -14.24
C GLU A 47 0.86 10.10 -14.11
N LEU A 48 0.14 10.49 -13.04
CA LEU A 48 -0.15 11.90 -12.78
C LEU A 48 1.12 12.69 -12.55
N LYS A 49 1.23 13.85 -13.18
CA LYS A 49 2.39 14.73 -13.03
C LYS A 49 2.49 15.32 -11.64
N GLU A 50 1.35 15.60 -11.05
CA GLU A 50 1.19 16.18 -9.71
C GLU A 50 0.03 15.50 -9.01
N VAL A 51 0.21 15.19 -7.73
CA VAL A 51 -0.82 14.71 -6.83
C VAL A 51 -0.77 15.58 -5.59
N TYR A 52 -1.91 15.93 -5.05
CA TYR A 52 -2.02 16.76 -3.86
C TYR A 52 -2.38 15.87 -2.66
N THR A 53 -1.78 16.13 -1.51
CA THR A 53 -2.13 15.45 -0.27
C THR A 53 -2.26 16.47 0.86
N ILE A 54 -2.95 16.08 1.92
CA ILE A 54 -3.10 16.93 3.09
C ILE A 54 -1.85 16.79 3.96
N ALA A 55 -1.27 17.90 4.34
CA ALA A 55 -0.12 17.94 5.25
C ALA A 55 -0.54 17.63 6.69
N SER A 56 0.32 16.95 7.43
CA SER A 56 0.10 16.66 8.85
C SER A 56 -0.01 17.93 9.67
N LYS A 57 -0.99 18.00 10.59
CA LYS A 57 -1.12 19.09 11.56
C LYS A 57 0.08 19.24 12.50
N LYS A 58 0.94 18.21 12.57
CA LYS A 58 2.18 18.23 13.36
C LYS A 58 3.34 18.88 12.61
N SER A 59 3.21 19.09 11.30
CA SER A 59 4.21 19.77 10.50
C SER A 59 4.28 21.26 10.86
N SER A 60 5.48 21.81 10.82
CA SER A 60 5.70 23.24 10.97
C SER A 60 5.19 24.02 9.74
N LEU A 61 4.93 25.30 9.89
CA LEU A 61 4.56 26.15 8.76
C LEU A 61 5.68 26.22 7.71
N GLU A 62 6.93 26.11 8.15
CA GLU A 62 8.08 26.07 7.26
C GLU A 62 8.09 24.81 6.39
N GLU A 63 7.86 23.63 7.00
CA GLU A 63 7.75 22.37 6.26
C GLU A 63 6.61 22.40 5.21
N ILE A 64 5.49 23.02 5.56
CA ILE A 64 4.35 23.16 4.63
C ILE A 64 4.73 24.11 3.48
N LYS A 65 5.29 25.29 3.77
CA LYS A 65 5.71 26.25 2.76
C LYS A 65 6.81 25.70 1.83
N ASN A 66 7.71 24.88 2.38
CA ASN A 66 8.80 24.25 1.63
C ASN A 66 8.37 22.94 0.97
N ASN A 67 7.11 22.57 1.06
CA ASN A 67 6.54 21.32 0.48
C ASN A 67 7.21 20.03 1.01
N THR A 68 7.75 20.04 2.23
CA THR A 68 8.41 18.89 2.87
C THR A 68 7.59 18.24 3.97
N ALA A 69 6.39 18.78 4.27
CA ALA A 69 5.50 18.27 5.30
C ALA A 69 5.10 16.83 5.02
N LYS A 70 5.02 16.00 6.08
CA LYS A 70 4.54 14.62 5.96
C LYS A 70 3.03 14.60 5.68
N PRO A 71 2.52 13.60 4.93
CA PRO A 71 1.09 13.43 4.74
C PRO A 71 0.33 13.24 6.05
N LEU A 72 -0.89 13.74 6.11
CA LEU A 72 -1.81 13.50 7.23
C LEU A 72 -2.29 12.05 7.20
N CYS A 73 -1.96 11.31 8.26
CA CYS A 73 -2.51 10.00 8.54
C CYS A 73 -3.57 10.15 9.62
N ALA A 74 -4.84 9.91 9.30
CA ALA A 74 -5.93 10.03 10.26
C ALA A 74 -7.02 8.97 10.03
N LEU A 75 -7.93 8.83 10.97
CA LEU A 75 -9.07 7.94 10.82
C LEU A 75 -10.15 8.62 9.96
N ASN A 76 -10.64 7.92 8.96
CA ASN A 76 -11.80 8.36 8.18
C ASN A 76 -13.12 8.13 8.95
N HIS A 77 -14.25 8.44 8.34
CA HIS A 77 -15.59 8.27 8.94
C HIS A 77 -15.91 6.81 9.33
N LYS A 78 -15.25 5.82 8.73
CA LYS A 78 -15.35 4.39 9.07
C LYS A 78 -14.34 3.96 10.14
N LYS A 79 -13.61 4.90 10.76
CA LYS A 79 -12.52 4.67 11.72
C LYS A 79 -11.34 3.86 11.14
N LEU A 80 -11.13 3.94 9.82
CA LEU A 80 -10.01 3.28 9.15
C LEU A 80 -8.86 4.28 8.96
N PRO A 81 -7.61 3.87 9.24
CA PRO A 81 -6.44 4.70 8.98
C PRO A 81 -6.34 5.02 7.49
N THR A 82 -6.32 6.30 7.17
CA THR A 82 -6.43 6.79 5.79
C THR A 82 -5.45 7.93 5.54
N ILE A 83 -4.90 8.00 4.34
CA ILE A 83 -4.29 9.19 3.74
C ILE A 83 -5.18 9.64 2.58
N TRP A 84 -5.28 10.95 2.39
CA TRP A 84 -6.05 11.55 1.32
C TRP A 84 -5.13 12.08 0.23
N PHE A 85 -5.42 11.68 -1.00
CA PHE A 85 -4.79 12.19 -2.20
C PHE A 85 -5.85 12.84 -3.11
N PHE A 86 -5.41 13.81 -3.90
CA PHE A 86 -6.27 14.54 -4.82
C PHE A 86 -5.57 14.71 -6.16
N SER A 87 -6.28 14.46 -7.23
CA SER A 87 -5.77 14.61 -8.60
C SER A 87 -5.69 16.07 -9.04
N GLU A 88 -6.41 16.97 -8.36
CA GLU A 88 -6.41 18.40 -8.60
C GLU A 88 -6.29 19.21 -7.31
N ARG A 89 -5.64 20.38 -7.41
CA ARG A 89 -5.45 21.29 -6.26
C ARG A 89 -6.77 21.77 -5.68
N GLU A 90 -7.73 22.08 -6.54
CA GLU A 90 -9.05 22.55 -6.16
C GLU A 90 -9.79 21.54 -5.28
N PHE A 91 -9.62 20.25 -5.54
CA PHE A 91 -10.24 19.20 -4.72
C PHE A 91 -9.60 19.14 -3.32
N ALA A 92 -8.28 19.24 -3.26
CA ALA A 92 -7.56 19.34 -1.98
C ALA A 92 -7.95 20.60 -1.21
N GLN A 93 -8.14 21.71 -1.90
CA GLN A 93 -8.55 22.99 -1.31
C GLN A 93 -9.98 22.93 -0.74
N ASP A 94 -10.91 22.34 -1.45
CA ASP A 94 -12.27 22.12 -0.95
C ASP A 94 -12.27 21.27 0.32
N PHE A 95 -11.44 20.22 0.36
CA PHE A 95 -11.27 19.38 1.54
C PHE A 95 -10.67 20.18 2.72
N VAL A 96 -9.61 20.93 2.48
CA VAL A 96 -8.94 21.78 3.49
C VAL A 96 -9.91 22.83 4.05
N ASN A 97 -10.70 23.46 3.20
CA ASN A 97 -11.71 24.45 3.60
C ASN A 97 -12.81 23.81 4.43
N HIS A 98 -13.33 22.64 4.00
CA HIS A 98 -14.36 21.89 4.72
C HIS A 98 -13.93 21.53 6.14
N PHE A 99 -12.71 21.01 6.29
CA PHE A 99 -12.15 20.59 7.59
C PHE A 99 -11.38 21.69 8.32
N ARG A 100 -11.37 22.92 7.79
CA ARG A 100 -10.66 24.09 8.36
C ARG A 100 -9.19 23.81 8.65
N LEU A 101 -8.50 23.19 7.68
CA LEU A 101 -7.08 22.87 7.76
C LEU A 101 -6.22 24.00 7.21
N ILE A 102 -6.42 25.21 7.78
CA ILE A 102 -5.71 26.43 7.45
C ILE A 102 -5.16 27.02 8.75
N LYS A 103 -3.91 27.45 8.74
CA LYS A 103 -3.27 28.13 9.86
C LYS A 103 -2.41 29.27 9.33
N ASP A 104 -2.57 30.46 9.90
CA ASP A 104 -1.82 31.66 9.53
C ASP A 104 -1.85 31.90 8.00
N GLU A 105 -3.04 31.78 7.40
CA GLU A 105 -3.31 31.88 5.95
C GLU A 105 -2.61 30.81 5.09
N VAL A 106 -1.98 29.80 5.70
CA VAL A 106 -1.31 28.70 5.00
C VAL A 106 -2.24 27.48 4.97
N GLU A 107 -2.56 27.03 3.75
CA GLU A 107 -3.31 25.80 3.53
C GLU A 107 -2.42 24.57 3.80
N TYR A 108 -2.96 23.58 4.49
CA TYR A 108 -2.26 22.32 4.77
C TYR A 108 -2.29 21.38 3.55
N ILE A 109 -1.83 21.87 2.41
CA ILE A 109 -1.74 21.11 1.17
C ILE A 109 -0.26 20.92 0.81
N ARG A 110 0.10 19.70 0.46
CA ARG A 110 1.40 19.34 -0.12
C ARG A 110 1.22 18.86 -1.54
N VAL A 111 2.08 19.30 -2.44
CA VAL A 111 2.17 18.79 -3.82
C VAL A 111 3.20 17.67 -3.88
N LEU A 112 2.87 16.58 -4.54
CA LEU A 112 3.75 15.43 -4.76
C LEU A 112 3.99 15.26 -6.26
N LYS A 113 5.25 15.01 -6.66
CA LYS A 113 5.64 14.84 -8.06
C LYS A 113 6.55 13.64 -8.23
N GLY A 114 6.30 12.85 -9.27
CA GLY A 114 7.13 11.70 -9.61
C GLY A 114 7.35 10.76 -8.42
N GLU A 115 8.59 10.51 -8.04
CA GLU A 115 8.95 9.61 -6.93
C GLU A 115 8.36 10.04 -5.56
N GLU A 116 8.04 11.32 -5.35
CA GLU A 116 7.43 11.76 -4.10
C GLU A 116 6.05 11.12 -3.87
N ILE A 117 5.35 10.74 -4.94
CA ILE A 117 4.06 10.03 -4.86
C ILE A 117 4.31 8.65 -4.25
N ILE A 118 5.30 7.93 -4.75
CA ILE A 118 5.69 6.61 -4.25
C ILE A 118 6.16 6.70 -2.81
N GLU A 119 7.00 7.67 -2.47
CA GLU A 119 7.47 7.89 -1.10
C GLU A 119 6.32 8.21 -0.13
N ALA A 120 5.30 8.93 -0.56
CA ALA A 120 4.11 9.18 0.25
C ALA A 120 3.27 7.90 0.46
N ILE A 121 3.19 7.03 -0.56
CA ILE A 121 2.54 5.72 -0.45
C ILE A 121 3.30 4.83 0.54
N LYS A 122 4.62 4.72 0.39
CA LYS A 122 5.51 3.99 1.29
C LYS A 122 5.39 4.49 2.73
N TYR A 123 5.45 5.81 2.92
CA TYR A 123 5.24 6.43 4.23
C TYR A 123 3.89 6.03 4.84
N GLY A 124 2.83 5.99 4.04
CA GLY A 124 1.51 5.53 4.49
C GLY A 124 1.57 4.09 5.01
N VAL A 125 2.14 3.16 4.25
CA VAL A 125 2.27 1.75 4.65
C VAL A 125 3.03 1.61 5.96
N PHE A 126 4.17 2.29 6.13
CA PHE A 126 4.95 2.26 7.38
C PHE A 126 4.20 2.85 8.58
N ASN A 127 3.23 3.73 8.35
CA ASN A 127 2.37 4.27 9.40
C ASN A 127 1.08 3.45 9.62
N GLY A 128 0.98 2.27 9.04
CA GLY A 128 -0.16 1.37 9.22
C GLY A 128 -1.41 1.80 8.46
N ILE A 129 -1.24 2.55 7.38
CA ILE A 129 -2.34 2.94 6.49
C ILE A 129 -2.62 1.78 5.54
N TYR A 130 -3.85 1.30 5.56
CA TYR A 130 -4.31 0.22 4.68
C TYR A 130 -5.06 0.71 3.46
N GLN A 131 -5.59 1.92 3.49
CA GLN A 131 -6.31 2.48 2.37
C GLN A 131 -5.96 3.95 2.14
N PHE A 132 -6.03 4.36 0.89
CA PHE A 132 -5.98 5.76 0.46
C PHE A 132 -7.35 6.18 -0.04
N SER A 133 -7.77 7.39 0.31
CA SER A 133 -8.95 8.03 -0.26
C SER A 133 -8.49 9.00 -1.34
N ILE A 134 -8.94 8.79 -2.56
CA ILE A 134 -8.59 9.64 -3.70
C ILE A 134 -9.82 10.46 -4.07
N ASP A 135 -9.62 11.77 -4.26
CA ASP A 135 -10.65 12.75 -4.65
C ASP A 135 -11.91 12.68 -3.78
N GLU A 136 -11.72 12.59 -2.45
CA GLU A 136 -12.82 12.53 -1.50
C GLU A 136 -13.70 13.77 -1.60
N GLY A 137 -15.03 13.55 -1.67
CA GLY A 137 -16.02 14.60 -1.88
C GLY A 137 -16.30 14.93 -3.35
N LYS A 138 -15.61 14.28 -4.27
CA LYS A 138 -15.84 14.38 -5.74
C LYS A 138 -16.15 12.99 -6.30
N CYS A 139 -15.30 12.44 -7.12
CA CYS A 139 -15.41 11.06 -7.58
C CYS A 139 -14.54 10.15 -6.72
N THR A 140 -14.95 9.96 -5.46
CA THR A 140 -14.15 9.28 -4.46
C THR A 140 -13.83 7.84 -4.85
N MET A 141 -12.55 7.52 -4.89
CA MET A 141 -12.04 6.16 -5.03
C MET A 141 -11.24 5.77 -3.79
N VAL A 142 -11.40 4.54 -3.34
CA VAL A 142 -10.54 3.94 -2.32
C VAL A 142 -9.53 3.05 -3.02
N MET A 143 -8.25 3.30 -2.78
CA MET A 143 -7.15 2.50 -3.29
C MET A 143 -6.44 1.77 -2.15
N VAL A 144 -6.01 0.56 -2.42
CA VAL A 144 -5.18 -0.22 -1.50
C VAL A 144 -3.71 0.05 -1.82
N PRO A 145 -2.88 0.42 -0.82
CA PRO A 145 -1.45 0.68 -1.05
C PRO A 145 -0.72 -0.47 -1.72
N TYR A 146 -1.08 -1.71 -1.38
CA TYR A 146 -0.51 -2.92 -1.98
C TYR A 146 -0.63 -2.93 -3.49
N ASP A 147 -1.82 -2.62 -4.03
CA ASP A 147 -2.06 -2.62 -5.47
C ASP A 147 -1.19 -1.58 -6.18
N LEU A 148 -1.08 -0.37 -5.60
CA LEU A 148 -0.23 0.70 -6.14
C LEU A 148 1.25 0.34 -6.12
N LEU A 149 1.75 -0.17 -5.00
CA LEU A 149 3.15 -0.58 -4.87
C LEU A 149 3.48 -1.76 -5.78
N ASN A 150 2.56 -2.71 -5.94
CA ASN A 150 2.75 -3.84 -6.83
C ASN A 150 2.91 -3.41 -8.29
N ILE A 151 2.08 -2.46 -8.75
CA ILE A 151 2.23 -1.87 -10.08
C ILE A 151 3.58 -1.16 -10.22
N HIS A 152 3.98 -0.37 -9.21
CA HIS A 152 5.26 0.34 -9.20
C HIS A 152 6.42 -0.64 -9.31
N PHE A 153 6.51 -1.64 -8.41
CA PHE A 153 7.60 -2.61 -8.40
C PHE A 153 7.66 -3.48 -9.67
N ASN A 154 6.52 -3.79 -10.28
CA ASN A 154 6.49 -4.47 -11.56
C ASN A 154 7.07 -3.62 -12.70
N LYS A 155 6.92 -2.29 -12.63
CA LYS A 155 7.50 -1.35 -13.61
C LYS A 155 9.01 -1.17 -13.44
N VAL A 156 9.50 -1.07 -12.20
CA VAL A 156 10.94 -0.84 -11.92
C VAL A 156 11.79 -2.12 -11.94
N GLY A 157 11.16 -3.31 -11.94
CA GLY A 157 11.83 -4.59 -12.11
C GLY A 157 12.33 -5.23 -10.82
N LYS A 158 13.04 -6.38 -10.99
CA LYS A 158 13.46 -7.26 -9.89
C LYS A 158 14.52 -6.69 -8.95
N GLU A 159 15.17 -5.59 -9.30
CA GLU A 159 16.23 -4.98 -8.48
C GLU A 159 15.74 -4.54 -7.10
N ASN A 160 14.42 -4.32 -6.94
CA ASN A 160 13.77 -3.90 -5.69
C ASN A 160 13.00 -5.03 -4.99
N PHE A 161 13.35 -6.29 -5.24
CA PHE A 161 12.62 -7.44 -4.65
C PHE A 161 12.60 -7.42 -3.12
N LEU A 162 13.73 -7.09 -2.47
CA LEU A 162 13.80 -7.00 -1.00
C LEU A 162 12.90 -5.87 -0.47
N GLU A 163 12.91 -4.73 -1.13
CA GLU A 163 12.05 -3.60 -0.77
C GLU A 163 10.58 -3.97 -0.91
N LYS A 164 10.20 -4.62 -2.02
CA LYS A 164 8.83 -5.12 -2.23
C LYS A 164 8.39 -6.01 -1.06
N ASN A 165 9.19 -6.99 -0.67
CA ASN A 165 8.85 -7.89 0.43
C ASN A 165 8.65 -7.16 1.76
N GLN A 166 9.47 -6.15 2.08
CA GLN A 166 9.27 -5.34 3.28
C GLN A 166 7.90 -4.67 3.29
N TYR A 167 7.47 -4.08 2.18
CA TYR A 167 6.15 -3.44 2.10
C TYR A 167 5.01 -4.45 2.18
N GLU A 168 5.13 -5.61 1.55
CA GLU A 168 4.15 -6.69 1.68
C GLU A 168 3.97 -7.11 3.14
N LEU A 169 5.06 -7.32 3.87
CA LEU A 169 5.04 -7.66 5.30
C LEU A 169 4.42 -6.54 6.14
N MET A 170 4.72 -5.28 5.87
CA MET A 170 4.12 -4.15 6.59
C MET A 170 2.61 -4.05 6.33
N ILE A 171 2.17 -4.35 5.12
CA ILE A 171 0.74 -4.39 4.78
C ILE A 171 0.07 -5.53 5.54
N LEU A 172 0.64 -6.73 5.55
CA LEU A 172 0.12 -7.86 6.33
C LEU A 172 0.06 -7.55 7.82
N PHE A 173 1.09 -6.92 8.37
CA PHE A 173 1.09 -6.47 9.77
C PHE A 173 -0.08 -5.53 10.05
N THR A 174 -0.35 -4.60 9.15
CA THR A 174 -1.48 -3.67 9.25
C THR A 174 -2.81 -4.42 9.20
N MET A 175 -2.93 -5.41 8.29
CA MET A 175 -4.13 -6.25 8.19
C MET A 175 -4.36 -7.08 9.45
N MET A 176 -3.31 -7.66 10.03
CA MET A 176 -3.40 -8.39 11.30
C MET A 176 -3.87 -7.46 12.42
N LYS A 177 -3.29 -6.27 12.53
CA LYS A 177 -3.54 -5.32 13.62
C LYS A 177 -4.93 -4.71 13.57
N PHE A 178 -5.41 -4.30 12.41
CA PHE A 178 -6.63 -3.50 12.26
C PHE A 178 -7.82 -4.29 11.71
N TYR A 179 -7.57 -5.39 11.02
CA TYR A 179 -8.60 -6.16 10.32
C TYR A 179 -8.73 -7.59 10.83
N GLY A 180 -7.93 -7.97 11.84
CA GLY A 180 -7.99 -9.31 12.45
C GLY A 180 -7.56 -10.44 11.52
N LYS A 181 -6.77 -10.14 10.47
CA LYS A 181 -6.24 -11.17 9.58
C LYS A 181 -5.30 -12.09 10.35
N VAL A 182 -5.39 -13.38 10.12
CA VAL A 182 -4.50 -14.38 10.69
C VAL A 182 -3.50 -14.81 9.61
N ILE A 183 -2.23 -14.84 9.96
CA ILE A 183 -1.15 -15.32 9.12
C ILE A 183 -0.57 -16.58 9.75
N TYR A 184 -0.30 -17.57 8.95
CA TYR A 184 0.25 -18.86 9.36
C TYR A 184 1.68 -19.00 8.89
N ALA A 185 2.50 -19.68 9.70
CA ALA A 185 3.86 -20.09 9.35
C ALA A 185 4.09 -21.54 9.77
N ILE A 186 5.17 -22.13 9.30
CA ILE A 186 5.57 -23.48 9.67
C ILE A 186 6.75 -23.38 10.63
N GLU A 187 6.66 -24.06 11.78
CA GLU A 187 7.75 -24.14 12.76
C GLU A 187 8.75 -25.22 12.36
N SER A 188 10.04 -24.94 12.62
CA SER A 188 11.11 -25.93 12.57
C SER A 188 11.23 -26.65 13.92
N ASP A 189 12.13 -27.64 14.01
CA ASP A 189 12.50 -28.31 15.26
C ASP A 189 13.62 -27.57 16.02
N GLU A 190 14.15 -26.48 15.45
CA GLU A 190 15.14 -25.65 16.11
C GLU A 190 14.50 -24.67 17.08
N LEU A 191 15.13 -24.51 18.24
CA LEU A 191 14.74 -23.51 19.23
C LEU A 191 15.63 -22.25 19.10
N ASN A 192 15.00 -21.09 19.32
CA ASN A 192 15.73 -19.84 19.52
C ASN A 192 16.20 -19.71 20.97
N ASP A 193 16.95 -18.65 21.28
CA ASP A 193 17.52 -18.39 22.61
C ASP A 193 16.45 -18.26 23.70
N ASN A 194 15.21 -18.01 23.37
CA ASN A 194 14.08 -17.89 24.27
C ASN A 194 13.30 -19.22 24.43
N GLY A 195 13.78 -20.30 23.84
CA GLY A 195 13.14 -21.61 23.88
C GLY A 195 11.89 -21.76 23.00
N ASN A 196 11.63 -20.82 22.10
CA ASN A 196 10.56 -20.92 21.10
C ASN A 196 11.09 -21.56 19.81
N TYR A 197 10.25 -22.32 19.13
CA TYR A 197 10.60 -22.86 17.83
C TYR A 197 10.81 -21.75 16.79
N LYS A 198 11.88 -21.89 16.01
CA LYS A 198 12.14 -21.02 14.86
C LYS A 198 11.17 -21.32 13.74
N LEU A 199 11.05 -20.40 12.78
CA LEU A 199 10.32 -20.67 11.55
C LEU A 199 11.14 -21.56 10.63
N ALA A 200 10.46 -22.43 9.91
CA ALA A 200 11.08 -23.34 8.96
C ALA A 200 11.40 -22.63 7.64
N TYR A 201 12.57 -22.95 7.10
CA TYR A 201 12.95 -22.60 5.73
C TYR A 201 12.58 -23.72 4.79
N ASP A 202 12.13 -23.41 3.60
CA ASP A 202 12.01 -24.38 2.53
C ASP A 202 13.40 -24.74 1.95
N ARG A 203 13.42 -25.64 0.96
CA ARG A 203 14.67 -26.12 0.30
C ARG A 203 15.44 -25.01 -0.42
N SER A 204 14.80 -23.87 -0.67
CA SER A 204 15.37 -22.69 -1.32
C SER A 204 15.84 -21.63 -0.30
N GLY A 205 15.74 -21.92 1.01
CA GLY A 205 16.07 -20.98 2.08
C GLY A 205 15.03 -19.87 2.24
N ILE A 206 13.77 -20.13 1.90
CA ILE A 206 12.67 -19.16 1.98
C ILE A 206 11.79 -19.50 3.18
N ILE A 207 11.42 -18.49 3.98
CA ILE A 207 10.34 -18.60 4.96
C ILE A 207 9.03 -18.32 4.23
N ASN A 208 8.12 -19.30 4.22
CA ASN A 208 6.82 -19.16 3.64
C ASN A 208 5.79 -18.75 4.70
N LEU A 209 5.06 -17.67 4.43
CA LEU A 209 3.93 -17.20 5.20
C LEU A 209 2.65 -17.45 4.41
N PHE A 210 1.59 -17.88 5.09
CA PHE A 210 0.34 -18.31 4.46
C PHE A 210 -0.83 -17.51 5.01
N GLU A 211 -1.71 -17.10 4.14
CA GLU A 211 -2.99 -16.50 4.51
C GLU A 211 -4.03 -17.57 4.86
N ASN A 212 -3.83 -18.80 4.42
CA ASN A 212 -4.71 -19.93 4.64
C ASN A 212 -3.98 -21.05 5.39
N LYS A 213 -4.64 -21.61 6.43
CA LYS A 213 -4.09 -22.70 7.23
C LYS A 213 -3.95 -24.01 6.46
N ASP A 214 -4.87 -24.29 5.54
CA ASP A 214 -4.86 -25.53 4.77
C ASP A 214 -3.73 -25.56 3.76
N ASP A 215 -3.40 -24.39 3.17
CA ASP A 215 -2.25 -24.23 2.29
C ASP A 215 -0.94 -24.41 3.05
N ALA A 216 -0.84 -23.84 4.26
CA ALA A 216 0.29 -24.07 5.15
C ALA A 216 0.42 -25.57 5.51
N ASN A 217 -0.68 -26.26 5.81
CA ASN A 217 -0.69 -27.68 6.10
C ASN A 217 -0.25 -28.53 4.91
N THR A 218 -0.62 -28.15 3.70
CA THR A 218 -0.20 -28.84 2.48
C THR A 218 1.31 -28.61 2.26
N HIS A 219 1.75 -27.38 2.35
CA HIS A 219 3.15 -27.00 2.08
C HIS A 219 4.15 -27.57 3.10
N LYS A 220 3.74 -27.88 4.34
CA LYS A 220 4.63 -28.48 5.33
C LYS A 220 5.30 -29.78 4.89
N TYR A 221 4.74 -30.50 3.92
CA TYR A 221 5.33 -31.72 3.37
C TYR A 221 6.47 -31.44 2.38
N ASP A 222 6.54 -30.23 1.83
CA ASP A 222 7.59 -29.80 0.92
C ASP A 222 8.86 -29.32 1.67
N ILE A 223 8.71 -29.02 2.97
CA ILE A 223 9.80 -28.62 3.86
C ILE A 223 10.57 -29.88 4.29
N GLY A 224 11.89 -29.81 4.33
CA GLY A 224 12.80 -30.92 4.67
C GLY A 224 12.51 -31.65 5.98
N TYR A 225 13.49 -32.36 6.57
CA TYR A 225 13.32 -33.14 7.80
C TYR A 225 13.10 -32.23 9.02
N GLY A 226 12.36 -32.72 10.04
CA GLY A 226 12.15 -32.08 11.32
C GLY A 226 10.67 -31.85 11.68
N ARG A 227 10.46 -31.14 12.80
CA ARG A 227 9.13 -30.74 13.26
C ARG A 227 8.49 -29.82 12.23
N LYS A 228 7.23 -30.06 11.93
CA LYS A 228 6.48 -29.33 10.91
C LYS A 228 5.10 -29.05 11.44
N GLU A 229 4.99 -28.08 12.34
CA GLU A 229 3.68 -27.66 12.83
C GLU A 229 3.30 -26.31 12.25
N VAL A 230 2.06 -26.20 11.82
CA VAL A 230 1.49 -24.95 11.33
C VAL A 230 1.04 -24.13 12.53
N LYS A 231 1.60 -22.95 12.66
CA LYS A 231 1.33 -21.99 13.72
C LYS A 231 0.67 -20.74 13.17
N ALA A 232 -0.38 -20.29 13.85
CA ALA A 232 -0.91 -18.95 13.66
C ALA A 232 0.02 -17.94 14.36
N LEU A 233 0.57 -17.00 13.61
CA LEU A 233 1.45 -15.97 14.15
C LEU A 233 0.62 -14.93 14.92
N ASN A 234 1.08 -14.56 16.11
CA ASN A 234 0.57 -13.37 16.76
C ASN A 234 1.30 -12.12 16.26
N ILE A 235 0.74 -10.95 16.57
CA ILE A 235 1.25 -9.68 16.04
C ILE A 235 2.68 -9.34 16.50
N ILE A 236 3.09 -9.82 17.69
CA ILE A 236 4.43 -9.60 18.23
C ILE A 236 5.43 -10.46 17.48
N GLU A 237 5.11 -11.73 17.25
CA GLU A 237 5.93 -12.67 16.48
C GLU A 237 6.11 -12.18 15.05
N PHE A 238 5.03 -11.72 14.41
CA PHE A 238 5.10 -11.18 13.07
C PHE A 238 5.97 -9.91 12.99
N ARG A 239 5.87 -9.01 13.98
CA ARG A 239 6.73 -7.83 14.08
C ARG A 239 8.21 -8.21 14.26
N ASN A 240 8.50 -9.26 15.02
CA ASN A 240 9.87 -9.73 15.19
C ASN A 240 10.46 -10.25 13.88
N ILE A 241 9.65 -10.90 13.05
CA ILE A 241 10.06 -11.32 11.69
C ILE A 241 10.43 -10.09 10.86
N ILE A 242 9.61 -9.04 10.83
CA ILE A 242 9.91 -7.81 10.11
C ILE A 242 11.22 -7.18 10.61
N ASN A 243 11.38 -7.07 11.92
CA ASN A 243 12.58 -6.48 12.52
C ASN A 243 13.86 -7.30 12.23
N SER A 244 13.77 -8.63 12.16
CA SER A 244 14.93 -9.47 11.80
C SER A 244 15.38 -9.24 10.36
N ILE A 245 14.45 -9.05 9.43
CA ILE A 245 14.78 -8.72 8.04
C ILE A 245 15.44 -7.35 7.93
N GLU A 246 14.98 -6.37 8.71
CA GLU A 246 15.56 -5.03 8.71
C GLU A 246 16.97 -5.00 9.30
N ASN A 247 17.25 -5.83 10.30
CA ASN A 247 18.53 -5.85 11.03
C ASN A 247 19.56 -6.81 10.44
N GLU A 248 19.10 -7.91 9.88
CA GLU A 248 19.97 -8.88 9.21
C GLU A 248 20.16 -8.46 7.76
N LYS A 249 21.30 -7.86 7.45
CA LYS A 249 21.75 -7.59 6.06
C LYS A 249 21.88 -8.86 5.22
N GLU A 250 21.49 -10.01 5.73
CA GLU A 250 21.60 -11.33 5.12
C GLU A 250 20.24 -11.87 4.73
N ASN A 251 19.98 -11.90 3.42
CA ASN A 251 19.27 -12.89 2.60
C ASN A 251 18.10 -13.72 3.19
N ILE A 252 17.40 -13.29 4.22
CA ILE A 252 16.15 -13.93 4.60
C ILE A 252 15.12 -13.60 3.51
N LYS A 253 14.82 -14.61 2.71
CA LYS A 253 13.75 -14.52 1.72
C LYS A 253 12.46 -14.94 2.39
N ILE A 254 11.44 -14.12 2.26
CA ILE A 254 10.08 -14.43 2.71
C ILE A 254 9.17 -14.42 1.48
N GLU A 255 8.34 -15.41 1.37
CA GLU A 255 7.31 -15.50 0.35
C GLU A 255 5.94 -15.60 1.01
N ILE A 256 5.00 -14.82 0.51
CA ILE A 256 3.61 -14.84 0.96
C ILE A 256 2.85 -15.70 -0.05
N LYS A 257 2.20 -16.74 0.46
CA LYS A 257 1.34 -17.65 -0.31
C LYS A 257 -0.11 -17.26 -0.05
N GLU A 258 -0.79 -16.90 -1.12
CA GLU A 258 -2.24 -16.59 -1.10
C GLU A 258 -3.08 -17.86 -1.05
#